data_ebe95ec279251312277bb53b51a7e894
#
_entry.id   ebe95ec279251312277bb53b51a7e894
#
_cell.length_a   1.000
_cell.length_b   1.000
_cell.length_c   1.000
_cell.angle_alpha   90.00
_cell.angle_beta   90.00
_cell.angle_gamma   90.00
#
_symmetry.space_group_name_H-M   'P 1'
#
loop_
_entity.id
_entity.type
_entity.pdbx_description
1 polymer ?
#
loop_
_entity_poly.entity_id
_entity_poly.type
_entity_poly.pdbx_seq_one_letter_code
_entity_poly.pdbx_strand_id
1 'polypeptide(L)'
;QGLKALLDNVPQKIVVTNSLGMKMVRIPAGDYMMGSLKQEMDWVRLTFKKTWREGHKQWFEDELPVHPVRITRPFYMGETEVTVGQFRQFVQDTQFKTDAEKGDGGMIWSNKEARWVPQKGMKWGSVPWKIADDQPVVFVSWNDAKAFCKWLSQKEKRTYRLPTEAEWEMACRGGAAWARYPWGNRLPGDRDINFGDGNPKLPESLTTVDDAYEFVAPVGSYPPNAYGLHDMAGNVMEWVEDRYDRNYYEGSPLEDPKGPNTGNSRVNKGGNWFASPCDARCAFRGFSGPEMSFWNLGFRVVMEEKEDETASSASKTARGDGGVTKAPSAGTAFPPTEEDGMRLFRQAMFAAQQQQWDTATEDLEKALKIYEQREDPMWVARVKATLAGVYAEQNRTYKSKELYTQSLAEFRKIGDTQSAKLILGRLEELETSPGVKVVEIQKGGIADKAGIVTGDVIIEYAGETGFRVSGFKKLVEDFSRAGQVTLSVLNNGEITTSVVSSGPLGVALEDIKRPPRPRRPPEQDGSRERRPPRQRRDRR
;
A
#
# COMPACT_ATOMS: atom_id res chain seq x y z
N GLN A 1 5.64 -8.10 -28.10
CA GLN A 1 4.28 -7.87 -28.65
C GLN A 1 3.19 -8.36 -27.69
N GLY A 2 3.43 -9.46 -26.91
CA GLY A 2 2.45 -10.00 -25.96
C GLY A 2 2.11 -9.06 -24.78
N LEU A 3 3.12 -8.41 -24.20
CA LEU A 3 2.93 -7.53 -23.02
C LEU A 3 2.10 -6.27 -23.38
N LYS A 4 2.31 -5.71 -24.58
CA LYS A 4 1.57 -4.54 -25.04
C LYS A 4 0.09 -4.86 -25.31
N ALA A 5 -0.21 -5.99 -25.93
CA ALA A 5 -1.59 -6.46 -26.13
C ALA A 5 -2.32 -6.79 -24.83
N LEU A 6 -1.57 -7.12 -23.76
CA LEU A 6 -2.09 -7.38 -22.41
C LEU A 6 -2.39 -6.09 -21.64
N LEU A 7 -1.65 -5.01 -21.91
CA LEU A 7 -1.88 -3.69 -21.32
C LEU A 7 -3.07 -2.95 -21.98
N ASP A 8 -3.35 -3.23 -23.25
CA ASP A 8 -4.45 -2.61 -24.01
C ASP A 8 -5.84 -3.13 -23.58
N ASN A 9 -5.92 -4.22 -22.80
CA ASN A 9 -7.17 -4.80 -22.26
C ASN A 9 -7.40 -4.53 -20.76
N VAL A 10 -6.68 -3.58 -20.15
CA VAL A 10 -6.96 -3.16 -18.77
C VAL A 10 -8.23 -2.31 -18.78
N PRO A 11 -9.32 -2.66 -18.04
CA PRO A 11 -10.49 -1.81 -17.95
C PRO A 11 -10.10 -0.41 -17.49
N GLN A 12 -10.65 0.58 -18.20
CA GLN A 12 -10.34 1.97 -17.91
C GLN A 12 -10.75 2.31 -16.47
N LYS A 13 -9.89 3.07 -15.78
CA LYS A 13 -10.19 3.70 -14.49
C LYS A 13 -11.52 4.41 -14.60
N ILE A 14 -12.51 4.02 -13.79
CA ILE A 14 -13.81 4.71 -13.77
C ILE A 14 -13.63 5.98 -12.95
N VAL A 15 -13.73 7.11 -13.61
CA VAL A 15 -13.66 8.44 -13.00
C VAL A 15 -14.89 9.23 -13.39
N VAL A 16 -15.54 9.82 -12.41
CA VAL A 16 -16.61 10.79 -12.63
C VAL A 16 -16.18 12.15 -12.12
N THR A 17 -16.60 13.22 -12.79
CA THR A 17 -16.30 14.59 -12.34
C THR A 17 -17.58 15.20 -11.79
N ASN A 18 -17.51 15.73 -10.57
CA ASN A 18 -18.64 16.37 -9.92
C ASN A 18 -18.78 17.87 -10.30
N SER A 19 -19.77 18.56 -9.74
CA SER A 19 -20.07 19.97 -10.06
C SER A 19 -18.98 20.96 -9.62
N LEU A 20 -18.08 20.55 -8.73
CA LEU A 20 -16.92 21.34 -8.30
C LEU A 20 -15.65 21.05 -9.13
N GLY A 21 -15.76 20.26 -10.20
CA GLY A 21 -14.61 19.81 -10.97
C GLY A 21 -13.74 18.76 -10.27
N MET A 22 -14.20 18.20 -9.13
CA MET A 22 -13.49 17.13 -8.44
C MET A 22 -13.60 15.85 -9.24
N LYS A 23 -12.48 15.23 -9.56
CA LYS A 23 -12.44 13.90 -10.14
C LYS A 23 -12.59 12.86 -9.02
N MET A 24 -13.58 12.01 -9.15
CA MET A 24 -13.93 10.96 -8.19
C MET A 24 -13.59 9.61 -8.81
N VAL A 25 -12.64 8.91 -8.22
CA VAL A 25 -12.15 7.61 -8.68
C VAL A 25 -12.93 6.50 -8.02
N ARG A 26 -13.46 5.57 -8.82
CA ARG A 26 -14.15 4.38 -8.28
C ARG A 26 -13.16 3.43 -7.64
N ILE A 27 -13.36 3.14 -6.35
CA ILE A 27 -12.62 2.15 -5.58
C ILE A 27 -13.51 0.89 -5.48
N PRO A 28 -13.01 -0.30 -5.86
CA PRO A 28 -13.81 -1.52 -5.81
C PRO A 28 -14.06 -1.95 -4.36
N ALA A 29 -15.16 -2.65 -4.14
CA ALA A 29 -15.34 -3.46 -2.94
C ALA A 29 -14.24 -4.52 -2.86
N GLY A 30 -13.91 -4.97 -1.65
CA GLY A 30 -12.91 -6.01 -1.51
C GLY A 30 -12.35 -6.15 -0.10
N ASP A 31 -11.53 -7.19 0.06
CA ASP A 31 -10.88 -7.51 1.31
C ASP A 31 -9.41 -7.09 1.26
N TYR A 32 -8.88 -6.65 2.40
CA TYR A 32 -7.46 -6.36 2.54
C TYR A 32 -7.03 -6.54 4.00
N MET A 33 -5.73 -6.50 4.25
CA MET A 33 -5.17 -6.54 5.58
C MET A 33 -4.88 -5.11 6.05
N MET A 34 -5.64 -4.64 7.04
CA MET A 34 -5.50 -3.32 7.66
C MET A 34 -4.48 -3.35 8.78
N GLY A 35 -3.74 -2.27 8.93
CA GLY A 35 -2.71 -2.12 9.96
C GLY A 35 -1.32 -2.53 9.50
N SER A 36 -0.39 -2.64 10.44
CA SER A 36 1.02 -2.92 10.21
C SER A 36 1.44 -4.28 10.72
N LEU A 37 2.46 -4.86 10.08
CA LEU A 37 3.17 -6.02 10.59
C LEU A 37 4.15 -5.60 11.70
N LYS A 38 4.38 -6.47 12.69
CA LYS A 38 5.36 -6.22 13.75
C LYS A 38 6.76 -5.93 13.17
N GLN A 39 7.15 -6.65 12.11
CA GLN A 39 8.42 -6.40 11.41
C GLN A 39 8.47 -5.01 10.78
N GLU A 40 7.35 -4.46 10.36
CA GLU A 40 7.29 -3.08 9.87
C GLU A 40 7.59 -2.09 11.00
N MET A 41 7.10 -2.33 12.21
CA MET A 41 7.43 -1.51 13.38
C MET A 41 8.91 -1.56 13.70
N ASP A 42 9.53 -2.73 13.65
CA ASP A 42 10.97 -2.88 13.83
C ASP A 42 11.76 -2.15 12.73
N TRP A 43 11.31 -2.24 11.48
CA TRP A 43 11.90 -1.51 10.37
C TRP A 43 11.78 0.01 10.56
N VAL A 44 10.62 0.53 10.96
CA VAL A 44 10.42 1.97 11.26
C VAL A 44 11.38 2.42 12.34
N ARG A 45 11.47 1.68 13.45
CA ARG A 45 12.36 1.99 14.58
C ARG A 45 13.83 2.01 14.16
N LEU A 46 14.27 1.05 13.35
CA LEU A 46 15.65 0.96 12.88
C LEU A 46 15.98 2.04 11.84
N THR A 47 15.07 2.26 10.88
CA THR A 47 15.28 3.19 9.77
C THR A 47 15.25 4.64 10.23
N PHE A 48 14.32 5.01 11.10
CA PHE A 48 14.10 6.37 11.58
C PHE A 48 14.63 6.61 13.01
N LYS A 49 15.62 5.82 13.45
CA LYS A 49 16.16 5.84 14.82
C LYS A 49 16.58 7.23 15.31
N LYS A 50 17.04 8.14 14.44
CA LYS A 50 17.46 9.50 14.80
C LYS A 50 16.27 10.46 15.05
N THR A 51 15.14 10.20 14.40
CA THR A 51 13.89 10.95 14.62
C THR A 51 13.02 10.28 15.69
N TRP A 52 13.32 9.03 16.03
CA TRP A 52 12.59 8.25 17.00
C TRP A 52 12.76 8.80 18.40
N ARG A 53 11.67 9.15 19.06
CA ARG A 53 11.64 9.52 20.49
C ARG A 53 10.94 8.40 21.25
N GLU A 54 11.26 8.21 22.53
CA GLU A 54 10.70 7.14 23.35
C GLU A 54 9.16 7.14 23.39
N GLY A 55 8.55 8.34 23.35
CA GLY A 55 7.09 8.48 23.23
C GLY A 55 6.51 8.06 21.88
N HIS A 56 7.32 7.97 20.82
CA HIS A 56 6.84 7.58 19.48
C HIS A 56 6.48 6.08 19.41
N LYS A 57 7.08 5.24 20.24
CA LYS A 57 6.73 3.81 20.31
C LYS A 57 5.22 3.62 20.46
N GLN A 58 4.61 4.44 21.29
CA GLN A 58 3.17 4.36 21.56
C GLN A 58 2.30 4.73 20.36
N TRP A 59 2.80 5.56 19.42
CA TRP A 59 2.03 6.05 18.27
C TRP A 59 1.99 5.08 17.11
N PHE A 60 2.90 4.11 17.07
CA PHE A 60 2.95 3.12 16.01
C PHE A 60 2.44 1.74 16.46
N GLU A 61 2.36 1.48 17.78
CA GLU A 61 1.79 0.24 18.29
C GLU A 61 0.28 0.16 18.13
N ASP A 62 -0.39 1.29 17.89
CA ASP A 62 -1.82 1.38 17.61
C ASP A 62 -2.20 0.96 16.17
N GLU A 63 -1.21 0.72 15.32
CA GLU A 63 -1.38 0.09 14.02
C GLU A 63 -1.45 -1.45 14.13
N LEU A 64 -1.29 -2.00 15.33
CA LEU A 64 -1.33 -3.44 15.62
C LEU A 64 -2.63 -3.82 16.33
N PRO A 65 -3.09 -5.07 16.17
CA PRO A 65 -2.60 -6.07 15.23
C PRO A 65 -3.04 -5.79 13.79
N VAL A 66 -2.26 -6.26 12.82
CA VAL A 66 -2.77 -6.37 11.46
C VAL A 66 -3.98 -7.31 11.46
N HIS A 67 -5.06 -6.92 10.77
CA HIS A 67 -6.32 -7.67 10.77
C HIS A 67 -7.02 -7.58 9.41
N PRO A 68 -7.83 -8.58 9.05
CA PRO A 68 -8.59 -8.56 7.80
C PRO A 68 -9.74 -7.56 7.90
N VAL A 69 -9.97 -6.83 6.81
CA VAL A 69 -11.10 -5.93 6.63
C VAL A 69 -11.73 -6.17 5.26
N ARG A 70 -13.05 -6.18 5.21
CA ARG A 70 -13.87 -6.25 4.01
C ARG A 70 -14.61 -4.93 3.82
N ILE A 71 -14.34 -4.24 2.72
CA ILE A 71 -15.18 -3.15 2.24
C ILE A 71 -16.24 -3.77 1.35
N THR A 72 -17.49 -3.76 1.82
CA THR A 72 -18.58 -4.56 1.19
C THR A 72 -19.15 -3.93 -0.06
N ARG A 73 -19.01 -2.61 -0.23
CA ARG A 73 -19.56 -1.87 -1.37
C ARG A 73 -18.48 -1.02 -2.04
N PRO A 74 -18.46 -0.92 -3.37
CA PRO A 74 -17.62 0.04 -4.05
C PRO A 74 -18.06 1.47 -3.71
N PHE A 75 -17.11 2.39 -3.79
CA PHE A 75 -17.32 3.81 -3.55
C PHE A 75 -16.44 4.65 -4.46
N TYR A 76 -16.72 5.93 -4.56
CA TYR A 76 -15.86 6.88 -5.26
C TYR A 76 -15.08 7.73 -4.27
N MET A 77 -13.78 7.87 -4.47
CA MET A 77 -12.90 8.72 -3.64
C MET A 77 -12.33 9.86 -4.48
N GLY A 78 -12.22 11.04 -3.90
CA GLY A 78 -11.54 12.17 -4.54
C GLY A 78 -10.15 11.79 -5.02
N GLU A 79 -9.85 12.06 -6.31
CA GLU A 79 -8.52 11.78 -6.90
C GLU A 79 -7.41 12.45 -6.09
N THR A 80 -7.71 13.60 -5.49
CA THR A 80 -6.83 14.42 -4.66
C THR A 80 -7.55 14.85 -3.39
N GLU A 81 -6.85 15.54 -2.50
CA GLU A 81 -7.44 16.29 -1.38
C GLU A 81 -8.39 17.39 -1.91
N VAL A 82 -9.28 17.86 -1.07
CA VAL A 82 -10.11 19.05 -1.35
C VAL A 82 -9.25 20.29 -1.43
N THR A 83 -9.38 21.03 -2.54
CA THR A 83 -8.55 22.21 -2.78
C THR A 83 -9.12 23.49 -2.11
N VAL A 84 -8.26 24.47 -1.96
CA VAL A 84 -8.66 25.84 -1.49
C VAL A 84 -9.75 26.43 -2.38
N GLY A 85 -9.66 26.25 -3.71
CA GLY A 85 -10.67 26.73 -4.66
C GLY A 85 -12.04 26.09 -4.45
N GLN A 86 -12.06 24.76 -4.23
CA GLN A 86 -13.30 24.03 -3.94
C GLN A 86 -13.90 24.41 -2.58
N PHE A 87 -13.07 24.54 -1.56
CA PHE A 87 -13.54 24.98 -0.23
C PHE A 87 -14.03 26.43 -0.25
N ARG A 88 -13.42 27.30 -1.06
CA ARG A 88 -13.88 28.68 -1.27
C ARG A 88 -15.30 28.73 -1.84
N GLN A 89 -15.65 27.86 -2.79
CA GLN A 89 -17.01 27.78 -3.30
C GLN A 89 -18.01 27.43 -2.19
N PHE A 90 -17.67 26.47 -1.33
CA PHE A 90 -18.49 26.15 -0.16
C PHE A 90 -18.72 27.35 0.74
N VAL A 91 -17.65 28.08 1.08
CA VAL A 91 -17.78 29.27 1.95
C VAL A 91 -18.58 30.39 1.28
N GLN A 92 -18.40 30.58 -0.03
CA GLN A 92 -19.16 31.58 -0.80
C GLN A 92 -20.65 31.25 -0.85
N ASP A 93 -21.02 29.99 -1.09
CA ASP A 93 -22.41 29.56 -1.18
C ASP A 93 -23.14 29.62 0.19
N THR A 94 -22.42 29.38 1.28
CA THR A 94 -23.04 29.17 2.60
C THR A 94 -22.74 30.25 3.63
N GLN A 95 -21.76 31.12 3.36
CA GLN A 95 -21.22 32.09 4.35
C GLN A 95 -20.70 31.37 5.62
N PHE A 96 -20.24 30.11 5.46
CA PHE A 96 -19.78 29.29 6.57
C PHE A 96 -18.54 29.88 7.22
N LYS A 97 -18.52 29.87 8.56
CA LYS A 97 -17.33 30.19 9.35
C LYS A 97 -16.74 28.92 9.95
N THR A 98 -15.46 28.70 9.72
CA THR A 98 -14.73 27.53 10.24
C THR A 98 -14.53 27.63 11.75
N ASP A 99 -14.17 26.50 12.38
CA ASP A 99 -13.87 26.49 13.82
C ASP A 99 -12.65 27.38 14.13
N ALA A 100 -11.64 27.44 13.26
CA ALA A 100 -10.52 28.38 13.37
C ALA A 100 -10.98 29.86 13.36
N GLU A 101 -12.02 30.20 12.58
CA GLU A 101 -12.57 31.56 12.50
C GLU A 101 -13.45 31.92 13.69
N LYS A 102 -14.03 30.92 14.36
CA LYS A 102 -14.84 31.12 15.58
C LYS A 102 -14.00 31.14 16.86
N GLY A 103 -12.82 30.50 16.83
CA GLY A 103 -11.91 30.35 17.96
C GLY A 103 -10.68 31.27 17.90
N ASP A 104 -9.58 30.80 18.46
CA ASP A 104 -8.32 31.54 18.58
C ASP A 104 -7.41 31.41 17.32
N GLY A 105 -7.95 30.90 16.21
CA GLY A 105 -7.22 30.65 14.97
C GLY A 105 -6.71 29.20 14.86
N GLY A 106 -6.09 28.91 13.72
CA GLY A 106 -5.54 27.57 13.45
C GLY A 106 -4.23 27.31 14.20
N MET A 107 -3.92 26.03 14.36
CA MET A 107 -2.73 25.53 15.08
C MET A 107 -1.49 25.54 14.18
N ILE A 108 -0.40 26.12 14.65
CA ILE A 108 0.92 26.06 14.03
C ILE A 108 1.95 25.45 14.99
N TRP A 109 3.02 24.88 14.45
CA TRP A 109 4.13 24.40 15.27
C TRP A 109 5.00 25.56 15.74
N SER A 110 5.16 25.75 17.05
CA SER A 110 6.08 26.71 17.65
C SER A 110 7.42 26.05 17.93
N ASN A 111 8.45 26.40 17.17
CA ASN A 111 9.82 25.94 17.44
C ASN A 111 10.32 26.41 18.82
N LYS A 112 9.87 27.57 19.29
CA LYS A 112 10.25 28.16 20.59
C LYS A 112 9.67 27.34 21.74
N GLU A 113 8.41 26.90 21.61
CA GLU A 113 7.69 26.19 22.67
C GLU A 113 7.75 24.65 22.49
N ALA A 114 8.26 24.19 21.34
CA ALA A 114 8.31 22.80 20.92
C ALA A 114 6.95 22.09 21.01
N ARG A 115 5.86 22.82 20.69
CA ARG A 115 4.48 22.34 20.71
C ARG A 115 3.60 23.07 19.70
N TRP A 116 2.44 22.51 19.44
CA TRP A 116 1.38 23.17 18.69
C TRP A 116 0.76 24.32 19.51
N VAL A 117 0.59 25.48 18.87
CA VAL A 117 -0.01 26.67 19.50
C VAL A 117 -1.05 27.28 18.56
N PRO A 118 -2.16 27.83 19.08
CA PRO A 118 -3.09 28.57 18.26
C PRO A 118 -2.46 29.88 17.79
N GLN A 119 -2.70 30.23 16.55
CA GLN A 119 -2.20 31.46 15.95
C GLN A 119 -3.38 32.29 15.42
N LYS A 120 -3.65 33.39 16.08
CA LYS A 120 -4.75 34.27 15.70
C LYS A 120 -4.63 34.72 14.24
N GLY A 121 -5.74 34.62 13.50
CA GLY A 121 -5.83 35.00 12.10
C GLY A 121 -5.43 33.88 11.11
N MET A 122 -4.87 32.76 11.57
CA MET A 122 -4.62 31.58 10.72
C MET A 122 -5.92 30.83 10.49
N LYS A 123 -6.26 30.59 9.22
CA LYS A 123 -7.47 29.91 8.76
C LYS A 123 -7.30 29.42 7.33
N TRP A 124 -8.26 28.68 6.80
CA TRP A 124 -8.21 28.08 5.46
C TRP A 124 -7.84 29.05 4.31
N GLY A 125 -8.17 30.33 4.41
CA GLY A 125 -7.84 31.37 3.42
C GLY A 125 -6.72 32.31 3.85
N SER A 126 -6.04 32.05 4.99
CA SER A 126 -4.96 32.87 5.53
C SER A 126 -3.91 31.96 6.16
N VAL A 127 -2.87 31.66 5.40
CA VAL A 127 -1.79 30.71 5.72
C VAL A 127 -0.44 31.46 5.73
N PRO A 128 0.64 30.90 6.31
CA PRO A 128 1.96 31.56 6.37
C PRO A 128 2.71 31.63 5.04
N TRP A 129 2.15 31.09 3.95
CA TRP A 129 2.73 31.11 2.60
C TRP A 129 1.75 31.72 1.58
N LYS A 130 2.20 31.83 0.32
CA LYS A 130 1.32 32.27 -0.77
C LYS A 130 0.36 31.13 -1.11
N ILE A 131 -0.93 31.34 -0.83
CA ILE A 131 -1.98 30.36 -1.10
C ILE A 131 -2.40 30.39 -2.57
N ALA A 132 -2.69 29.21 -3.14
CA ALA A 132 -3.24 29.03 -4.48
C ALA A 132 -4.48 28.14 -4.45
N ASP A 133 -5.35 28.28 -5.45
CA ASP A 133 -6.63 27.56 -5.49
C ASP A 133 -6.50 26.06 -5.72
N ASP A 134 -5.39 25.62 -6.31
CA ASP A 134 -5.05 24.24 -6.59
C ASP A 134 -4.25 23.54 -5.47
N GLN A 135 -3.97 24.25 -4.38
CA GLN A 135 -3.36 23.66 -3.18
C GLN A 135 -4.43 23.02 -2.29
N PRO A 136 -4.08 21.99 -1.47
CA PRO A 136 -5.02 21.41 -0.52
C PRO A 136 -5.45 22.44 0.51
N VAL A 137 -6.72 22.40 0.89
CA VAL A 137 -7.21 23.23 1.98
C VAL A 137 -6.67 22.72 3.31
N VAL A 138 -6.13 23.63 4.12
CA VAL A 138 -5.63 23.37 5.47
C VAL A 138 -6.28 24.31 6.48
N PHE A 139 -5.98 24.18 7.76
CA PHE A 139 -6.65 24.90 8.83
C PHE A 139 -8.18 24.67 8.83
N VAL A 140 -8.59 23.47 8.49
CA VAL A 140 -9.97 22.99 8.58
C VAL A 140 -10.07 21.91 9.64
N SER A 141 -11.09 21.99 10.48
CA SER A 141 -11.41 21.00 11.50
C SER A 141 -12.16 19.81 10.88
N TRP A 142 -12.32 18.73 11.64
CA TRP A 142 -13.18 17.62 11.24
C TRP A 142 -14.63 18.09 11.06
N ASN A 143 -15.11 18.99 11.95
CA ASN A 143 -16.43 19.57 11.84
C ASN A 143 -16.61 20.39 10.55
N ASP A 144 -15.58 21.15 10.15
CA ASP A 144 -15.60 21.93 8.91
C ASP A 144 -15.65 21.01 7.68
N ALA A 145 -14.86 19.93 7.68
CA ALA A 145 -14.86 18.92 6.62
C ALA A 145 -16.23 18.21 6.50
N LYS A 146 -16.87 17.89 7.64
CA LYS A 146 -18.25 17.36 7.67
C LYS A 146 -19.27 18.34 7.13
N ALA A 147 -19.12 19.64 7.45
CA ALA A 147 -20.00 20.67 6.93
C ALA A 147 -19.87 20.80 5.40
N PHE A 148 -18.65 20.75 4.87
CA PHE A 148 -18.39 20.71 3.43
C PHE A 148 -19.06 19.49 2.76
N CYS A 149 -18.88 18.29 3.29
CA CYS A 149 -19.51 17.08 2.78
C CYS A 149 -21.04 17.18 2.78
N LYS A 150 -21.63 17.72 3.85
CA LYS A 150 -23.07 17.93 3.94
C LYS A 150 -23.58 18.91 2.89
N TRP A 151 -22.91 20.04 2.70
CA TRP A 151 -23.25 21.02 1.67
C TRP A 151 -23.18 20.41 0.27
N LEU A 152 -22.09 19.70 -0.04
CA LEU A 152 -21.89 19.08 -1.35
C LEU A 152 -22.95 18.01 -1.61
N SER A 153 -23.32 17.23 -0.59
CA SER A 153 -24.40 16.23 -0.68
C SER A 153 -25.74 16.88 -1.04
N GLN A 154 -26.06 18.01 -0.43
CA GLN A 154 -27.29 18.76 -0.71
C GLN A 154 -27.29 19.36 -2.12
N LYS A 155 -26.13 19.91 -2.54
CA LYS A 155 -25.93 20.53 -3.86
C LYS A 155 -26.11 19.52 -5.00
N GLU A 156 -25.59 18.31 -4.83
CA GLU A 156 -25.57 17.29 -5.89
C GLU A 156 -26.63 16.19 -5.74
N LYS A 157 -27.37 16.17 -4.64
CA LYS A 157 -28.34 15.13 -4.30
C LYS A 157 -27.71 13.72 -4.36
N ARG A 158 -26.49 13.62 -3.84
CA ARG A 158 -25.69 12.41 -3.69
C ARG A 158 -25.04 12.42 -2.32
N THR A 159 -24.78 11.26 -1.74
CA THR A 159 -24.09 11.17 -0.44
C THR A 159 -22.62 11.42 -0.60
N TYR A 160 -22.12 12.53 -0.04
CA TYR A 160 -20.70 12.81 0.17
C TYR A 160 -20.38 12.76 1.65
N ARG A 161 -19.27 12.18 2.01
CA ARG A 161 -18.79 12.04 3.38
C ARG A 161 -17.26 11.95 3.43
N LEU A 162 -16.69 11.98 4.61
CA LEU A 162 -15.31 11.58 4.81
C LEU A 162 -15.18 10.05 4.57
N PRO A 163 -14.01 9.56 4.09
CA PRO A 163 -13.73 8.13 4.09
C PRO A 163 -13.71 7.59 5.51
N THR A 164 -14.08 6.33 5.73
CA THR A 164 -13.68 5.64 6.95
C THR A 164 -12.17 5.40 6.94
N GLU A 165 -11.57 5.15 8.11
CA GLU A 165 -10.15 4.82 8.21
C GLU A 165 -9.80 3.61 7.33
N ALA A 166 -10.68 2.61 7.33
CA ALA A 166 -10.52 1.40 6.52
C ALA A 166 -10.62 1.68 5.01
N GLU A 167 -11.57 2.49 4.56
CA GLU A 167 -11.68 2.89 3.16
C GLU A 167 -10.46 3.69 2.71
N TRP A 168 -9.97 4.59 3.56
CA TRP A 168 -8.80 5.40 3.27
C TRP A 168 -7.54 4.52 3.13
N GLU A 169 -7.30 3.59 4.07
CA GLU A 169 -6.13 2.73 4.03
C GLU A 169 -6.16 1.75 2.85
N MET A 170 -7.32 1.14 2.56
CA MET A 170 -7.50 0.31 1.36
C MET A 170 -7.18 1.10 0.09
N ALA A 171 -7.69 2.31 0.00
CA ALA A 171 -7.46 3.20 -1.14
C ALA A 171 -5.97 3.61 -1.25
N CYS A 172 -5.31 3.94 -0.13
CA CYS A 172 -3.88 4.26 -0.07
C CYS A 172 -3.00 3.12 -0.57
N ARG A 173 -3.26 1.90 -0.14
CA ARG A 173 -2.52 0.70 -0.57
C ARG A 173 -2.69 0.38 -2.06
N GLY A 174 -3.72 0.92 -2.71
CA GLY A 174 -3.92 0.76 -4.15
C GLY A 174 -4.09 -0.69 -4.59
N GLY A 175 -4.66 -1.57 -3.75
CA GLY A 175 -4.81 -3.01 -3.98
C GLY A 175 -3.58 -3.85 -3.60
N ALA A 176 -2.49 -3.24 -3.15
CA ALA A 176 -1.29 -3.95 -2.72
C ALA A 176 -1.43 -4.45 -1.28
N ALA A 177 -1.44 -5.77 -1.07
CA ALA A 177 -1.70 -6.38 0.24
C ALA A 177 -0.79 -5.89 1.38
N TRP A 178 0.46 -5.49 1.06
CA TRP A 178 1.48 -5.15 2.05
C TRP A 178 2.28 -3.90 1.66
N ALA A 179 1.70 -3.01 0.87
CA ALA A 179 2.36 -1.78 0.50
C ALA A 179 2.46 -0.84 1.73
N ARG A 180 3.67 -0.52 2.12
CA ARG A 180 3.95 0.46 3.18
C ARG A 180 3.54 1.86 2.75
N TYR A 181 3.79 2.19 1.49
CA TYR A 181 3.46 3.45 0.84
C TYR A 181 2.62 3.22 -0.43
N PRO A 182 1.96 4.21 -0.98
CA PRO A 182 1.16 4.08 -2.20
C PRO A 182 1.92 3.49 -3.41
N TRP A 183 3.24 3.60 -3.43
CA TRP A 183 4.14 3.08 -4.48
C TRP A 183 4.87 1.78 -4.10
N GLY A 184 4.59 1.18 -2.95
CA GLY A 184 5.23 -0.05 -2.47
C GLY A 184 6.08 0.15 -1.21
N ASN A 185 7.18 -0.63 -1.05
CA ASN A 185 7.89 -0.73 0.23
C ASN A 185 9.21 0.06 0.30
N ARG A 186 9.66 0.70 -0.80
CA ARG A 186 10.88 1.52 -0.79
C ARG A 186 10.66 2.86 -0.08
N LEU A 187 11.73 3.43 0.46
CA LEU A 187 11.70 4.82 0.93
C LEU A 187 11.39 5.78 -0.22
N PRO A 188 10.78 6.95 0.07
CA PRO A 188 10.49 7.95 -0.96
C PRO A 188 11.77 8.50 -1.61
N GLY A 189 11.66 8.92 -2.86
CA GLY A 189 12.65 9.70 -3.60
C GLY A 189 12.09 11.08 -3.95
N ASP A 190 12.85 11.86 -4.74
CA ASP A 190 12.62 13.30 -5.03
C ASP A 190 11.21 13.65 -5.54
N ARG A 191 10.46 12.70 -6.09
CA ARG A 191 9.16 12.97 -6.72
C ARG A 191 8.08 11.98 -6.34
N ASP A 192 8.19 11.43 -5.14
CA ASP A 192 7.18 10.48 -4.68
C ASP A 192 6.14 11.12 -3.77
N ILE A 193 6.57 12.03 -2.90
CA ILE A 193 5.71 12.71 -1.92
C ILE A 193 6.30 14.07 -1.52
N ASN A 194 5.44 14.93 -0.98
CA ASN A 194 5.84 16.12 -0.24
C ASN A 194 5.95 15.80 1.26
N PHE A 195 7.14 15.94 1.85
CA PHE A 195 7.43 15.61 3.25
C PHE A 195 8.47 16.56 3.84
N GLY A 196 8.77 16.44 5.14
CA GLY A 196 9.78 17.30 5.80
C GLY A 196 11.21 16.99 5.41
N ASP A 197 11.57 17.16 4.14
CA ASP A 197 12.86 16.80 3.52
C ASP A 197 14.06 17.57 4.10
N GLY A 198 13.84 18.79 4.60
CA GLY A 198 14.89 19.59 5.28
C GLY A 198 15.29 19.11 6.68
N ASN A 199 14.78 17.98 7.19
CA ASN A 199 15.07 17.50 8.53
C ASN A 199 16.39 16.71 8.58
N PRO A 200 17.48 17.22 9.24
CA PRO A 200 18.79 16.56 9.27
C PRO A 200 18.82 15.26 10.08
N LYS A 201 17.72 14.91 10.77
CA LYS A 201 17.61 13.66 11.52
C LYS A 201 17.05 12.49 10.71
N LEU A 202 16.63 12.75 9.47
CA LEU A 202 16.18 11.69 8.55
C LEU A 202 17.31 10.69 8.27
N PRO A 203 16.98 9.46 7.81
CA PRO A 203 17.95 8.53 7.26
C PRO A 203 18.82 9.20 6.19
N GLU A 204 20.10 8.83 6.11
CA GLU A 204 21.07 9.43 5.16
C GLU A 204 20.55 9.41 3.70
N SER A 205 19.86 8.33 3.31
CA SER A 205 19.25 8.20 1.98
C SER A 205 18.15 9.21 1.69
N LEU A 206 17.62 9.90 2.70
CA LEU A 206 16.56 10.90 2.58
C LEU A 206 17.07 12.33 2.77
N THR A 207 18.29 12.53 3.28
CA THR A 207 18.84 13.88 3.50
C THR A 207 19.21 14.62 2.22
N THR A 208 19.27 13.92 1.09
CA THR A 208 19.55 14.47 -0.24
C THR A 208 18.32 14.56 -1.12
N VAL A 209 17.17 14.10 -0.62
CA VAL A 209 15.88 14.20 -1.34
C VAL A 209 15.41 15.64 -1.32
N ASP A 210 15.00 16.17 -2.47
CA ASP A 210 14.38 17.49 -2.65
C ASP A 210 13.01 17.26 -3.30
N ASP A 211 11.94 17.41 -2.54
CA ASP A 211 10.57 17.22 -3.01
C ASP A 211 10.03 18.43 -3.78
N ALA A 212 10.81 19.51 -3.87
CA ALA A 212 10.56 20.76 -4.58
C ALA A 212 9.61 21.75 -3.90
N TYR A 213 9.05 21.45 -2.72
CA TYR A 213 8.10 22.34 -2.04
C TYR A 213 8.51 22.58 -0.57
N GLU A 214 8.49 23.85 -0.15
CA GLU A 214 8.77 24.24 1.24
C GLU A 214 7.55 24.05 2.15
N PHE A 215 6.36 24.12 1.57
CA PHE A 215 5.05 23.95 2.20
C PHE A 215 4.21 23.00 1.35
N VAL A 216 2.89 23.14 1.39
CA VAL A 216 1.98 22.31 0.58
C VAL A 216 2.24 22.47 -0.93
N ALA A 217 2.26 21.36 -1.63
CA ALA A 217 2.28 21.31 -3.09
C ALA A 217 0.87 21.51 -3.68
N PRO A 218 0.71 21.97 -4.93
CA PRO A 218 -0.55 21.80 -5.66
C PRO A 218 -0.96 20.34 -5.67
N VAL A 219 -2.26 20.06 -5.51
CA VAL A 219 -2.76 18.68 -5.50
C VAL A 219 -2.42 17.96 -6.81
N GLY A 220 -2.09 16.68 -6.74
CA GLY A 220 -1.71 15.90 -7.91
C GLY A 220 -0.29 16.15 -8.43
N SER A 221 0.58 16.82 -7.65
CA SER A 221 1.98 17.08 -8.05
C SER A 221 2.84 15.82 -8.10
N TYR A 222 2.44 14.76 -7.44
CA TYR A 222 3.17 13.51 -7.34
C TYR A 222 2.43 12.37 -8.05
N PRO A 223 3.14 11.29 -8.47
CA PRO A 223 2.53 10.18 -9.18
C PRO A 223 1.40 9.53 -8.38
N PRO A 224 0.30 9.13 -9.05
CA PRO A 224 -0.80 8.44 -8.39
C PRO A 224 -0.42 7.02 -8.01
N ASN A 225 -1.12 6.45 -7.04
CA ASN A 225 -1.07 5.03 -6.74
C ASN A 225 -1.76 4.18 -7.83
N ALA A 226 -1.84 2.86 -7.65
CA ALA A 226 -2.42 1.97 -8.66
C ALA A 226 -3.93 2.18 -8.88
N TYR A 227 -4.65 2.76 -7.90
CA TYR A 227 -6.04 3.20 -8.09
C TYR A 227 -6.14 4.54 -8.84
N GLY A 228 -5.05 5.25 -8.98
CA GLY A 228 -5.00 6.56 -9.62
C GLY A 228 -5.33 7.69 -8.66
N LEU A 229 -5.15 7.47 -7.36
CA LEU A 229 -5.26 8.49 -6.32
C LEU A 229 -3.91 9.13 -6.09
N HIS A 230 -3.89 10.46 -6.06
CA HIS A 230 -2.70 11.26 -5.78
C HIS A 230 -2.63 11.63 -4.30
N ASP A 231 -1.44 11.95 -3.83
CA ASP A 231 -1.17 12.54 -2.53
C ASP A 231 -1.70 11.71 -1.33
N MET A 232 -1.84 10.37 -1.52
CA MET A 232 -2.21 9.45 -0.45
C MET A 232 -1.09 9.27 0.59
N ALA A 233 0.04 9.92 0.40
CA ALA A 233 1.16 9.98 1.31
C ALA A 233 1.82 11.35 1.18
N GLY A 234 2.09 12.04 2.29
CA GLY A 234 2.66 13.39 2.30
C GLY A 234 1.63 14.48 1.97
N ASN A 235 2.10 15.63 1.55
CA ASN A 235 1.35 16.85 1.28
C ASN A 235 0.58 17.33 2.52
N VAL A 236 -0.66 16.88 2.75
CA VAL A 236 -1.36 17.15 4.00
C VAL A 236 -1.93 15.86 4.61
N MET A 237 -2.00 15.79 5.94
CA MET A 237 -2.81 14.78 6.61
C MET A 237 -4.27 14.96 6.25
N GLU A 238 -5.04 13.89 6.32
CA GLU A 238 -6.44 13.89 5.91
C GLU A 238 -7.35 13.37 7.02
N TRP A 239 -8.36 14.15 7.35
CA TRP A 239 -9.42 13.71 8.24
C TRP A 239 -10.18 12.51 7.67
N VAL A 240 -10.43 11.51 8.51
CA VAL A 240 -11.37 10.43 8.22
C VAL A 240 -12.57 10.46 9.17
N GLU A 241 -13.58 9.62 8.90
CA GLU A 241 -14.83 9.62 9.66
C GLU A 241 -14.66 9.13 11.09
N ASP A 242 -13.71 8.22 11.31
CA ASP A 242 -13.58 7.39 12.51
C ASP A 242 -13.16 8.19 13.74
N ARG A 243 -13.72 7.80 14.90
CA ARG A 243 -13.15 8.17 16.20
C ARG A 243 -11.87 7.36 16.41
N TYR A 244 -10.96 7.94 17.17
CA TYR A 244 -9.72 7.26 17.52
C TYR A 244 -9.87 6.51 18.85
N ASP A 245 -9.46 5.25 18.84
CA ASP A 245 -9.11 4.46 20.01
C ASP A 245 -7.87 3.64 19.69
N ARG A 246 -6.92 3.63 20.62
CA ARG A 246 -5.62 2.97 20.45
C ARG A 246 -5.73 1.47 20.22
N ASN A 247 -6.68 0.82 20.89
CA ASN A 247 -6.82 -0.63 20.90
C ASN A 247 -7.93 -1.10 19.95
N TYR A 248 -8.49 -0.21 19.12
CA TYR A 248 -9.63 -0.54 18.27
C TYR A 248 -9.38 -1.74 17.36
N TYR A 249 -8.15 -1.89 16.84
CA TYR A 249 -7.80 -2.99 15.92
C TYR A 249 -7.87 -4.38 16.54
N GLU A 250 -7.76 -4.50 17.87
CA GLU A 250 -7.93 -5.79 18.58
C GLU A 250 -9.35 -6.36 18.46
N GLY A 251 -10.36 -5.49 18.32
CA GLY A 251 -11.77 -5.86 18.21
C GLY A 251 -12.47 -5.32 16.97
N SER A 252 -11.73 -4.88 15.95
CA SER A 252 -12.30 -4.34 14.72
C SER A 252 -13.17 -5.38 14.01
N PRO A 253 -14.41 -5.02 13.59
CA PRO A 253 -15.24 -5.91 12.79
C PRO A 253 -14.60 -6.17 11.41
N LEU A 254 -14.91 -7.34 10.84
CA LEU A 254 -14.44 -7.70 9.51
C LEU A 254 -15.02 -6.78 8.44
N GLU A 255 -16.32 -6.47 8.50
CA GLU A 255 -17.06 -5.76 7.45
C GLU A 255 -17.24 -4.28 7.82
N ASP A 256 -16.86 -3.41 6.87
CA ASP A 256 -17.06 -1.96 6.90
C ASP A 256 -16.79 -1.30 8.26
N PRO A 257 -15.62 -1.51 8.90
CA PRO A 257 -15.32 -0.93 10.21
C PRO A 257 -15.40 0.60 10.14
N LYS A 258 -15.97 1.22 11.18
CA LYS A 258 -16.26 2.67 11.28
C LYS A 258 -15.61 3.32 12.51
N GLY A 259 -14.64 2.63 13.11
CA GLY A 259 -14.04 3.07 14.37
C GLY A 259 -14.95 2.84 15.58
N PRO A 260 -14.48 3.18 16.78
CA PRO A 260 -15.24 3.02 18.02
C PRO A 260 -16.41 4.02 18.11
N ASN A 261 -17.47 3.62 18.83
CA ASN A 261 -18.64 4.48 19.04
C ASN A 261 -18.37 5.64 20.01
N THR A 262 -17.30 5.56 20.80
CA THR A 262 -16.91 6.58 21.80
C THR A 262 -15.49 7.05 21.55
N GLY A 263 -15.11 8.18 22.10
CA GLY A 263 -13.80 8.80 21.97
C GLY A 263 -13.91 10.29 21.62
N ASN A 264 -12.93 11.07 22.06
CA ASN A 264 -12.90 12.53 21.90
C ASN A 264 -12.06 13.01 20.72
N SER A 265 -11.31 12.11 20.10
CA SER A 265 -10.46 12.42 18.95
C SER A 265 -10.96 11.74 17.69
N ARG A 266 -10.58 12.29 16.55
CA ARG A 266 -10.81 11.74 15.20
C ARG A 266 -9.48 11.31 14.59
N VAL A 267 -9.53 10.24 13.81
CA VAL A 267 -8.36 9.75 13.08
C VAL A 267 -8.03 10.67 11.91
N ASN A 268 -6.73 10.82 11.65
CA ASN A 268 -6.20 11.43 10.42
C ASN A 268 -5.07 10.57 9.86
N LYS A 269 -4.89 10.59 8.55
CA LYS A 269 -4.05 9.66 7.79
C LYS A 269 -3.10 10.40 6.83
N GLY A 270 -2.09 9.70 6.30
CA GLY A 270 -1.33 10.12 5.12
C GLY A 270 -0.02 10.83 5.38
N GLY A 271 0.27 11.30 6.61
CA GLY A 271 1.44 12.16 6.85
C GLY A 271 1.29 13.54 6.18
N ASN A 272 2.35 14.33 6.13
CA ASN A 272 2.27 15.70 5.59
C ASN A 272 3.64 16.27 5.22
N TRP A 273 3.66 17.44 4.56
CA TRP A 273 4.84 18.19 4.11
C TRP A 273 5.85 18.54 5.22
N PHE A 274 5.46 18.49 6.48
CA PHE A 274 6.30 18.83 7.63
C PHE A 274 6.80 17.59 8.38
N ALA A 275 6.21 16.42 8.11
CA ALA A 275 6.45 15.17 8.83
C ALA A 275 7.56 14.31 8.21
N SER A 276 8.03 13.33 8.97
CA SER A 276 8.90 12.27 8.46
C SER A 276 8.11 11.29 7.59
N PRO A 277 8.72 10.66 6.58
CA PRO A 277 8.05 9.61 5.81
C PRO A 277 7.57 8.41 6.62
N CYS A 278 8.03 8.22 7.86
CA CYS A 278 7.46 7.19 8.73
C CYS A 278 5.97 7.44 9.05
N ASP A 279 5.54 8.71 9.03
CA ASP A 279 4.16 9.10 9.28
C ASP A 279 3.30 9.09 7.99
N ALA A 280 3.93 8.97 6.82
CA ALA A 280 3.27 8.90 5.52
C ALA A 280 2.96 7.46 5.07
N ARG A 281 3.14 6.46 5.93
CA ARG A 281 2.79 5.06 5.64
C ARG A 281 1.28 4.88 5.59
N CYS A 282 0.79 3.98 4.72
CA CYS A 282 -0.64 3.73 4.58
C CYS A 282 -1.31 3.34 5.92
N ALA A 283 -0.61 2.59 6.79
CA ALA A 283 -1.15 2.15 8.06
C ALA A 283 -1.03 3.18 9.20
N PHE A 284 -0.21 4.22 9.06
CA PHE A 284 -0.02 5.21 10.12
C PHE A 284 -1.35 5.84 10.56
N ARG A 285 -1.50 6.01 11.88
CA ARG A 285 -2.70 6.54 12.52
C ARG A 285 -2.35 7.80 13.30
N GLY A 286 -2.68 8.97 12.74
CA GLY A 286 -2.70 10.21 13.51
C GLY A 286 -4.08 10.44 14.14
N PHE A 287 -4.16 11.32 15.13
CA PHE A 287 -5.45 11.71 15.73
C PHE A 287 -5.42 13.11 16.32
N SER A 288 -6.57 13.77 16.31
CA SER A 288 -6.74 15.11 16.87
C SER A 288 -8.19 15.35 17.31
N GLY A 289 -8.42 16.36 18.14
CA GLY A 289 -9.77 16.79 18.51
C GLY A 289 -10.56 17.25 17.27
N PRO A 290 -11.87 16.97 17.19
CA PRO A 290 -12.67 17.27 16.00
C PRO A 290 -12.82 18.77 15.69
N GLU A 291 -12.56 19.64 16.64
CA GLU A 291 -12.55 21.11 16.51
C GLU A 291 -11.17 21.69 16.16
N MET A 292 -10.13 20.86 16.24
CA MET A 292 -8.76 21.31 15.99
C MET A 292 -8.49 21.46 14.50
N SER A 293 -7.78 22.51 14.12
CA SER A 293 -7.41 22.80 12.74
C SER A 293 -5.92 23.14 12.64
N PHE A 294 -5.19 22.43 11.80
CA PHE A 294 -3.73 22.54 11.69
C PHE A 294 -3.31 23.01 10.30
N TRP A 295 -2.12 23.59 10.19
CA TRP A 295 -1.55 24.05 8.92
C TRP A 295 -1.13 22.94 7.96
N ASN A 296 -1.17 21.71 8.39
CA ASN A 296 -0.75 20.51 7.68
C ASN A 296 -1.84 19.41 7.63
N LEU A 297 -3.09 19.78 7.90
CA LEU A 297 -4.22 18.87 7.99
C LEU A 297 -5.40 19.40 7.17
N GLY A 298 -5.80 18.61 6.19
CA GLY A 298 -6.92 18.83 5.29
C GLY A 298 -7.83 17.60 5.25
N PHE A 299 -8.43 17.32 4.10
CA PHE A 299 -9.29 16.14 3.91
C PHE A 299 -9.54 15.84 2.44
N ARG A 300 -9.96 14.63 2.14
CA ARG A 300 -10.60 14.25 0.87
C ARG A 300 -11.98 13.69 1.12
N VAL A 301 -12.80 13.61 0.06
CA VAL A 301 -14.18 13.16 0.17
C VAL A 301 -14.39 11.81 -0.49
N VAL A 302 -15.35 11.07 0.03
CA VAL A 302 -15.95 9.88 -0.59
C VAL A 302 -17.34 10.25 -1.06
N MET A 303 -17.74 9.72 -2.23
CA MET A 303 -19.09 9.75 -2.76
C MET A 303 -19.59 8.31 -2.87
N GLU A 304 -20.75 8.04 -2.28
CA GLU A 304 -21.36 6.71 -2.33
C GLU A 304 -21.85 6.36 -3.74
N GLU A 305 -21.63 5.11 -4.16
CA GLU A 305 -22.18 4.59 -5.40
C GLU A 305 -23.71 4.41 -5.24
N LYS A 306 -24.49 4.83 -6.25
CA LYS A 306 -25.93 4.59 -6.24
C LYS A 306 -26.19 3.12 -6.45
N GLU A 307 -27.11 2.55 -5.67
CA GLU A 307 -27.61 1.22 -5.94
C GLU A 307 -28.30 1.21 -7.31
N ASP A 308 -27.82 0.38 -8.24
CA ASP A 308 -28.50 0.17 -9.50
C ASP A 308 -29.89 -0.40 -9.20
N GLU A 309 -30.96 0.22 -9.75
CA GLU A 309 -32.33 -0.25 -9.62
C GLU A 309 -32.51 -1.70 -10.13
N THR A 310 -31.60 -2.20 -10.96
CA THR A 310 -31.54 -3.58 -11.45
C THR A 310 -31.11 -4.60 -10.38
N ALA A 311 -30.32 -4.25 -9.38
CA ALA A 311 -29.96 -5.13 -8.27
C ALA A 311 -31.14 -5.37 -7.30
N SER A 312 -32.05 -4.41 -7.20
CA SER A 312 -33.27 -4.50 -6.39
C SER A 312 -34.27 -5.56 -6.90
N SER A 313 -34.28 -5.88 -8.20
CA SER A 313 -35.17 -6.89 -8.77
C SER A 313 -34.68 -8.34 -8.56
N ALA A 314 -33.36 -8.56 -8.49
CA ALA A 314 -32.77 -9.88 -8.26
C ALA A 314 -32.90 -10.34 -6.79
N SER A 315 -32.95 -9.42 -5.84
CA SER A 315 -33.05 -9.73 -4.39
C SER A 315 -34.52 -10.05 -3.96
N LYS A 316 -35.52 -9.66 -4.75
CA LYS A 316 -36.95 -9.95 -4.43
C LYS A 316 -37.43 -11.34 -4.85
N THR A 317 -36.70 -12.02 -5.73
CA THR A 317 -37.03 -13.37 -6.19
C THR A 317 -36.43 -14.49 -5.31
N ALA A 318 -35.59 -14.19 -4.32
CA ALA A 318 -34.96 -15.18 -3.45
C ALA A 318 -35.59 -15.32 -2.06
N ARG A 319 -36.77 -14.71 -1.80
CA ARG A 319 -37.54 -14.94 -0.57
C ARG A 319 -38.73 -15.84 -0.88
N GLY A 320 -38.44 -17.11 -1.07
CA GLY A 320 -39.42 -18.22 -1.12
C GLY A 320 -39.26 -19.06 0.14
N ASP A 321 -40.29 -18.96 0.94
CA ASP A 321 -40.86 -19.88 1.92
C ASP A 321 -39.96 -20.77 2.78
N GLY A 322 -40.03 -20.48 4.10
CA GLY A 322 -39.35 -21.21 5.15
C GLY A 322 -39.96 -22.59 5.41
N GLY A 323 -39.31 -23.61 4.93
CA GLY A 323 -39.51 -24.97 5.38
C GLY A 323 -38.53 -25.32 6.52
N VAL A 324 -39.05 -25.46 7.75
CA VAL A 324 -38.30 -25.99 8.89
C VAL A 324 -37.93 -27.45 8.61
N THR A 325 -36.68 -27.73 8.29
CA THR A 325 -36.16 -29.10 8.23
C THR A 325 -35.42 -29.44 9.51
N LYS A 326 -35.82 -30.57 10.10
CA LYS A 326 -35.21 -31.23 11.27
C LYS A 326 -33.70 -31.34 11.15
N ALA A 327 -33.00 -31.08 12.26
CA ALA A 327 -31.58 -31.32 12.42
C ALA A 327 -31.20 -32.77 12.04
N PRO A 328 -30.18 -32.98 11.21
CA PRO A 328 -29.64 -34.31 10.94
C PRO A 328 -28.77 -34.79 12.08
N SER A 329 -28.85 -36.09 12.34
CA SER A 329 -28.07 -36.84 13.34
C SER A 329 -26.55 -36.77 13.09
N ALA A 330 -25.81 -36.82 14.17
CA ALA A 330 -24.33 -36.81 14.21
C ALA A 330 -23.70 -37.84 13.23
N GLY A 331 -22.80 -37.37 12.34
CA GLY A 331 -21.98 -38.28 11.56
C GLY A 331 -21.40 -37.77 10.24
N THR A 332 -21.79 -36.62 9.71
CA THR A 332 -21.18 -36.05 8.51
C THR A 332 -20.51 -34.72 8.84
N ALA A 333 -19.19 -34.65 8.63
CA ALA A 333 -18.47 -33.38 8.71
C ALA A 333 -19.14 -32.36 7.75
N PHE A 334 -19.58 -31.24 8.27
CA PHE A 334 -20.09 -30.15 7.45
C PHE A 334 -19.02 -29.72 6.43
N PRO A 335 -19.38 -29.36 5.19
CA PRO A 335 -18.41 -28.78 4.27
C PRO A 335 -17.79 -27.53 4.90
N PRO A 336 -16.48 -27.30 4.68
CA PRO A 336 -15.78 -26.18 5.31
C PRO A 336 -16.45 -24.86 4.94
N THR A 337 -16.60 -24.00 5.95
CA THR A 337 -17.26 -22.70 5.83
C THR A 337 -16.29 -21.63 5.30
N GLU A 338 -16.81 -20.51 4.84
CA GLU A 338 -15.99 -19.34 4.51
C GLU A 338 -15.16 -18.87 5.73
N GLU A 339 -15.76 -18.97 6.92
CA GLU A 339 -15.10 -18.65 8.19
C GLU A 339 -13.90 -19.55 8.46
N ASP A 340 -13.94 -20.83 8.07
CA ASP A 340 -12.80 -21.75 8.18
C ASP A 340 -11.67 -21.35 7.25
N GLY A 341 -11.98 -21.00 6.00
CA GLY A 341 -10.99 -20.47 5.04
C GLY A 341 -10.35 -19.19 5.52
N MET A 342 -11.15 -18.28 6.03
CA MET A 342 -10.70 -16.99 6.58
C MET A 342 -9.84 -17.18 7.85
N ARG A 343 -10.23 -18.10 8.74
CA ARG A 343 -9.47 -18.43 9.94
C ARG A 343 -8.07 -18.97 9.60
N LEU A 344 -8.00 -19.90 8.65
CA LEU A 344 -6.72 -20.45 8.18
C LEU A 344 -5.86 -19.38 7.51
N PHE A 345 -6.46 -18.52 6.69
CA PHE A 345 -5.74 -17.41 6.09
C PHE A 345 -5.14 -16.47 7.15
N ARG A 346 -5.91 -16.13 8.20
CA ARG A 346 -5.40 -15.32 9.34
C ARG A 346 -4.27 -16.01 10.09
N GLN A 347 -4.40 -17.31 10.37
CA GLN A 347 -3.36 -18.12 11.03
C GLN A 347 -2.07 -18.14 10.20
N ALA A 348 -2.19 -18.34 8.90
CA ALA A 348 -1.06 -18.30 7.97
C ALA A 348 -0.36 -16.95 7.97
N MET A 349 -1.13 -15.86 7.98
CA MET A 349 -0.58 -14.50 8.02
C MET A 349 0.15 -14.24 9.34
N PHE A 350 -0.41 -14.70 10.46
CA PHE A 350 0.26 -14.63 11.75
C PHE A 350 1.55 -15.46 11.78
N ALA A 351 1.53 -16.69 11.24
CA ALA A 351 2.71 -17.54 11.13
C ALA A 351 3.79 -16.89 10.26
N ALA A 352 3.42 -16.28 9.12
CA ALA A 352 4.34 -15.54 8.25
C ALA A 352 4.98 -14.35 8.99
N GLN A 353 4.24 -13.65 9.85
CA GLN A 353 4.77 -12.58 10.71
C GLN A 353 5.84 -13.09 11.69
N GLN A 354 5.71 -14.32 12.17
CA GLN A 354 6.69 -14.96 13.03
C GLN A 354 7.82 -15.65 12.25
N GLN A 355 7.88 -15.47 10.93
CA GLN A 355 8.79 -16.15 10.00
C GLN A 355 8.67 -17.69 10.04
N GLN A 356 7.52 -18.18 10.48
CA GLN A 356 7.17 -19.60 10.48
C GLN A 356 6.62 -19.96 9.09
N TRP A 357 7.50 -19.91 8.09
CA TRP A 357 7.11 -19.98 6.68
C TRP A 357 6.43 -21.29 6.30
N ASP A 358 6.84 -22.41 6.92
CA ASP A 358 6.25 -23.71 6.61
C ASP A 358 4.80 -23.79 7.15
N THR A 359 4.55 -23.30 8.37
CA THR A 359 3.20 -23.19 8.94
C THR A 359 2.33 -22.24 8.10
N ALA A 360 2.87 -21.08 7.70
CA ALA A 360 2.15 -20.14 6.85
C ALA A 360 1.78 -20.77 5.49
N THR A 361 2.70 -21.52 4.88
CA THR A 361 2.46 -22.25 3.64
C THR A 361 1.35 -23.28 3.80
N GLU A 362 1.43 -24.13 4.84
CA GLU A 362 0.45 -25.18 5.11
C GLU A 362 -0.96 -24.63 5.32
N ASP A 363 -1.10 -23.57 6.11
CA ASP A 363 -2.39 -22.95 6.39
C ASP A 363 -2.97 -22.25 5.15
N LEU A 364 -2.13 -21.59 4.33
CA LEU A 364 -2.57 -21.02 3.05
C LEU A 364 -3.00 -22.09 2.05
N GLU A 365 -2.30 -23.22 1.98
CA GLU A 365 -2.69 -24.33 1.11
C GLU A 365 -4.04 -24.95 1.54
N LYS A 366 -4.30 -25.05 2.86
CA LYS A 366 -5.60 -25.47 3.39
C LYS A 366 -6.69 -24.45 3.05
N ALA A 367 -6.42 -23.15 3.24
CA ALA A 367 -7.34 -22.09 2.90
C ALA A 367 -7.67 -22.10 1.39
N LEU A 368 -6.66 -22.29 0.54
CA LEU A 368 -6.83 -22.38 -0.91
C LEU A 368 -7.81 -23.49 -1.30
N LYS A 369 -7.65 -24.69 -0.74
CA LYS A 369 -8.56 -25.81 -0.98
C LYS A 369 -10.00 -25.49 -0.62
N ILE A 370 -10.22 -24.77 0.49
CA ILE A 370 -11.56 -24.36 0.92
C ILE A 370 -12.18 -23.42 -0.12
N TYR A 371 -11.44 -22.41 -0.56
CA TYR A 371 -11.97 -21.44 -1.53
C TYR A 371 -12.13 -22.03 -2.94
N GLU A 372 -11.29 -22.99 -3.34
CA GLU A 372 -11.48 -23.77 -4.57
C GLU A 372 -12.76 -24.63 -4.52
N GLN A 373 -13.03 -25.31 -3.38
CA GLN A 373 -14.26 -26.08 -3.18
C GLN A 373 -15.52 -25.21 -3.14
N ARG A 374 -15.39 -23.96 -2.71
CA ARG A 374 -16.48 -22.99 -2.67
C ARG A 374 -16.68 -22.26 -3.99
N GLU A 375 -15.86 -22.53 -4.97
CA GLU A 375 -15.86 -21.84 -6.28
C GLU A 375 -15.78 -20.31 -6.12
N ASP A 376 -14.97 -19.82 -5.15
CA ASP A 376 -14.73 -18.39 -4.93
C ASP A 376 -13.47 -17.92 -5.64
N PRO A 377 -13.55 -17.46 -6.90
CA PRO A 377 -12.39 -17.12 -7.70
C PRO A 377 -11.63 -15.91 -7.15
N MET A 378 -12.29 -15.01 -6.42
CA MET A 378 -11.66 -13.84 -5.81
C MET A 378 -10.70 -14.28 -4.69
N TRP A 379 -11.18 -15.13 -3.78
CA TRP A 379 -10.36 -15.64 -2.70
C TRP A 379 -9.30 -16.62 -3.19
N VAL A 380 -9.59 -17.45 -4.19
CA VAL A 380 -8.58 -18.31 -4.85
C VAL A 380 -7.42 -17.47 -5.39
N ALA A 381 -7.71 -16.37 -6.10
CA ALA A 381 -6.69 -15.47 -6.63
C ALA A 381 -5.86 -14.83 -5.52
N ARG A 382 -6.48 -14.38 -4.44
CA ARG A 382 -5.82 -13.73 -3.30
C ARG A 382 -4.94 -14.67 -2.51
N VAL A 383 -5.44 -15.86 -2.18
CA VAL A 383 -4.66 -16.86 -1.44
C VAL A 383 -3.46 -17.29 -2.26
N LYS A 384 -3.62 -17.50 -3.58
CA LYS A 384 -2.50 -17.79 -4.49
C LYS A 384 -1.47 -16.67 -4.51
N ALA A 385 -1.90 -15.40 -4.57
CA ALA A 385 -1.00 -14.25 -4.52
C ALA A 385 -0.22 -14.18 -3.20
N THR A 386 -0.90 -14.43 -2.08
CA THR A 386 -0.30 -14.42 -0.74
C THR A 386 0.71 -15.56 -0.58
N LEU A 387 0.33 -16.76 -1.02
CA LEU A 387 1.20 -17.92 -1.00
C LEU A 387 2.45 -17.72 -1.89
N ALA A 388 2.27 -17.08 -3.05
CA ALA A 388 3.39 -16.66 -3.89
C ALA A 388 4.35 -15.72 -3.17
N GLY A 389 3.82 -14.76 -2.39
CA GLY A 389 4.61 -13.86 -1.55
C GLY A 389 5.40 -14.64 -0.49
N VAL A 390 4.77 -15.58 0.21
CA VAL A 390 5.44 -16.44 1.21
C VAL A 390 6.56 -17.25 0.56
N TYR A 391 6.34 -17.82 -0.62
CA TYR A 391 7.40 -18.52 -1.36
C TYR A 391 8.53 -17.60 -1.81
N ALA A 392 8.23 -16.33 -2.17
CA ALA A 392 9.26 -15.35 -2.49
C ALA A 392 10.18 -15.06 -1.29
N GLU A 393 9.61 -14.91 -0.08
CA GLU A 393 10.38 -14.72 1.17
C GLU A 393 11.23 -15.97 1.52
N GLN A 394 10.77 -17.15 1.15
CA GLN A 394 11.55 -18.41 1.26
C GLN A 394 12.61 -18.54 0.16
N ASN A 395 12.76 -17.57 -0.75
CA ASN A 395 13.57 -17.62 -1.96
C ASN A 395 13.19 -18.76 -2.94
N ARG A 396 11.96 -19.26 -2.88
CA ARG A 396 11.42 -20.29 -3.79
C ARG A 396 10.78 -19.62 -5.00
N THR A 397 11.61 -18.98 -5.81
CA THR A 397 11.21 -18.07 -6.89
C THR A 397 10.33 -18.72 -7.95
N TYR A 398 10.59 -19.98 -8.34
CA TYR A 398 9.78 -20.69 -9.32
C TYR A 398 8.33 -20.86 -8.85
N LYS A 399 8.13 -21.40 -7.62
CA LYS A 399 6.78 -21.56 -7.05
C LYS A 399 6.07 -20.21 -6.88
N SER A 400 6.82 -19.18 -6.48
CA SER A 400 6.30 -17.83 -6.39
C SER A 400 5.81 -17.32 -7.76
N LYS A 401 6.61 -17.46 -8.82
CA LYS A 401 6.23 -17.08 -10.18
C LYS A 401 5.02 -17.87 -10.70
N GLU A 402 4.99 -19.17 -10.49
CA GLU A 402 3.89 -20.04 -10.88
C GLU A 402 2.56 -19.55 -10.24
N LEU A 403 2.55 -19.36 -8.92
CA LEU A 403 1.36 -18.93 -8.19
C LEU A 403 0.94 -17.50 -8.52
N TYR A 404 1.90 -16.58 -8.70
CA TYR A 404 1.57 -15.23 -9.20
C TYR A 404 0.96 -15.29 -10.60
N THR A 405 1.45 -16.15 -11.48
CA THR A 405 0.89 -16.33 -12.83
C THR A 405 -0.53 -16.88 -12.78
N GLN A 406 -0.78 -17.88 -11.91
CA GLN A 406 -2.13 -18.41 -11.69
C GLN A 406 -3.06 -17.36 -11.08
N SER A 407 -2.62 -16.64 -10.04
CA SER A 407 -3.36 -15.55 -9.44
C SER A 407 -3.71 -14.45 -10.45
N LEU A 408 -2.76 -14.07 -11.30
CA LEU A 408 -2.97 -13.12 -12.40
C LEU A 408 -4.07 -13.56 -13.35
N ALA A 409 -4.08 -14.86 -13.72
CA ALA A 409 -5.11 -15.42 -14.59
C ALA A 409 -6.50 -15.35 -13.96
N GLU A 410 -6.63 -15.67 -12.67
CA GLU A 410 -7.90 -15.57 -11.94
C GLU A 410 -8.36 -14.11 -11.80
N PHE A 411 -7.48 -13.18 -11.40
CA PHE A 411 -7.84 -11.75 -11.32
C PHE A 411 -8.33 -11.19 -12.67
N ARG A 412 -7.71 -11.61 -13.78
CA ARG A 412 -8.17 -11.23 -15.13
C ARG A 412 -9.55 -11.80 -15.46
N LYS A 413 -9.79 -13.06 -15.11
CA LYS A 413 -11.05 -13.75 -15.37
C LYS A 413 -12.23 -13.10 -14.64
N ILE A 414 -12.02 -12.64 -13.42
CA ILE A 414 -13.05 -11.92 -12.62
C ILE A 414 -13.10 -10.42 -12.90
N GLY A 415 -12.24 -9.89 -13.78
CA GLY A 415 -12.21 -8.46 -14.13
C GLY A 415 -11.51 -7.56 -13.10
N ASP A 416 -10.83 -8.11 -12.10
CA ASP A 416 -10.01 -7.32 -11.16
C ASP A 416 -8.65 -6.99 -11.78
N THR A 417 -8.67 -5.96 -12.61
CA THR A 417 -7.51 -5.50 -13.38
C THR A 417 -6.44 -4.83 -12.55
N GLN A 418 -6.81 -4.34 -11.38
CA GLN A 418 -5.87 -3.68 -10.50
C GLN A 418 -5.02 -4.68 -9.74
N SER A 419 -5.65 -5.70 -9.15
CA SER A 419 -4.90 -6.83 -8.59
C SER A 419 -4.05 -7.50 -9.67
N ALA A 420 -4.57 -7.66 -10.90
CA ALA A 420 -3.81 -8.16 -12.02
C ALA A 420 -2.56 -7.32 -12.35
N LYS A 421 -2.67 -5.99 -12.36
CA LYS A 421 -1.53 -5.08 -12.59
C LYS A 421 -0.48 -5.17 -11.48
N LEU A 422 -0.93 -5.29 -10.22
CA LEU A 422 -0.05 -5.48 -9.08
C LEU A 422 0.76 -6.77 -9.20
N ILE A 423 0.08 -7.88 -9.51
CA ILE A 423 0.74 -9.19 -9.69
C ILE A 423 1.74 -9.15 -10.85
N LEU A 424 1.43 -8.44 -11.94
CA LEU A 424 2.39 -8.20 -13.02
C LEU A 424 3.66 -7.52 -12.53
N GLY A 425 3.53 -6.47 -11.71
CA GLY A 425 4.69 -5.79 -11.10
C GLY A 425 5.52 -6.73 -10.23
N ARG A 426 4.88 -7.63 -9.46
CA ARG A 426 5.58 -8.66 -8.69
C ARG A 426 6.31 -9.67 -9.56
N LEU A 427 5.71 -10.09 -10.66
CA LEU A 427 6.36 -10.99 -11.62
C LEU A 427 7.59 -10.32 -12.27
N GLU A 428 7.49 -9.03 -12.65
CA GLU A 428 8.62 -8.26 -13.18
C GLU A 428 9.75 -8.13 -12.15
N GLU A 429 9.44 -7.90 -10.86
CA GLU A 429 10.43 -7.88 -9.78
C GLU A 429 11.19 -9.21 -9.66
N LEU A 430 10.47 -10.32 -9.79
CA LEU A 430 11.07 -11.67 -9.74
C LEU A 430 11.90 -12.01 -11.00
N GLU A 431 11.56 -11.47 -12.16
CA GLU A 431 12.32 -11.65 -13.39
C GLU A 431 13.65 -10.90 -13.40
N THR A 432 13.73 -9.78 -12.69
CA THR A 432 14.94 -8.96 -12.60
C THR A 432 15.91 -9.41 -11.50
N SER A 433 15.61 -10.48 -10.76
CA SER A 433 16.51 -11.00 -9.72
C SER A 433 17.73 -11.68 -10.35
N PRO A 434 18.93 -11.21 -10.08
CA PRO A 434 20.15 -11.83 -10.61
C PRO A 434 20.39 -13.19 -9.93
N GLY A 435 21.03 -14.12 -10.62
CA GLY A 435 21.50 -15.38 -10.05
C GLY A 435 22.66 -15.19 -9.06
N VAL A 436 23.33 -16.26 -8.71
CA VAL A 436 24.51 -16.24 -7.83
C VAL A 436 25.79 -16.46 -8.65
N LYS A 437 26.82 -15.65 -8.35
CA LYS A 437 28.11 -15.73 -9.02
C LYS A 437 29.00 -16.79 -8.36
N VAL A 438 29.60 -17.63 -9.17
CA VAL A 438 30.57 -18.62 -8.73
C VAL A 438 31.92 -17.93 -8.50
N VAL A 439 32.44 -18.00 -7.28
CA VAL A 439 33.73 -17.37 -6.90
C VAL A 439 34.82 -18.41 -6.69
N GLU A 440 34.48 -19.67 -6.41
CA GLU A 440 35.40 -20.76 -6.23
C GLU A 440 34.76 -22.09 -6.57
N ILE A 441 35.52 -23.04 -7.10
CA ILE A 441 35.04 -24.37 -7.48
C ILE A 441 35.93 -25.45 -6.86
N GLN A 442 35.29 -26.43 -6.22
CA GLN A 442 35.96 -27.62 -5.71
C GLN A 442 36.27 -28.57 -6.86
N LYS A 443 37.54 -28.87 -7.08
CA LYS A 443 37.99 -29.81 -8.10
C LYS A 443 37.40 -31.20 -7.90
N GLY A 444 36.82 -31.76 -8.96
CA GLY A 444 36.13 -33.05 -8.93
C GLY A 444 34.70 -32.99 -8.41
N GLY A 445 34.20 -31.80 -7.98
CA GLY A 445 32.81 -31.57 -7.58
C GLY A 445 31.81 -31.65 -8.74
N ILE A 446 30.54 -31.54 -8.45
CA ILE A 446 29.44 -31.56 -9.45
C ILE A 446 29.59 -30.41 -10.45
N ALA A 447 29.88 -29.19 -9.97
CA ALA A 447 30.07 -28.02 -10.81
C ALA A 447 31.28 -28.13 -11.74
N ASP A 448 32.42 -28.64 -11.23
CA ASP A 448 33.64 -28.89 -12.02
C ASP A 448 33.38 -29.89 -13.14
N LYS A 449 32.70 -31.00 -12.84
CA LYS A 449 32.29 -32.00 -13.82
C LYS A 449 31.28 -31.49 -14.85
N ALA A 450 30.49 -30.48 -14.49
CA ALA A 450 29.54 -29.82 -15.39
C ALA A 450 30.19 -28.72 -16.25
N GLY A 451 31.51 -28.48 -16.09
CA GLY A 451 32.24 -27.46 -16.84
C GLY A 451 32.00 -26.04 -16.39
N ILE A 452 31.46 -25.82 -15.19
CA ILE A 452 31.27 -24.51 -14.61
C ILE A 452 32.64 -23.97 -14.20
N VAL A 453 32.85 -22.67 -14.44
CA VAL A 453 34.12 -22.01 -14.11
C VAL A 453 33.87 -20.81 -13.17
N THR A 454 34.92 -20.40 -12.47
CA THR A 454 34.91 -19.21 -11.65
C THR A 454 34.56 -17.98 -12.49
N GLY A 455 33.55 -17.20 -12.05
CA GLY A 455 33.01 -16.07 -12.78
C GLY A 455 31.66 -16.34 -13.40
N ASP A 456 31.28 -17.59 -13.60
CA ASP A 456 29.93 -17.96 -14.08
C ASP A 456 28.84 -17.53 -13.10
N VAL A 457 27.65 -17.31 -13.64
CA VAL A 457 26.47 -16.96 -12.86
C VAL A 457 25.45 -18.07 -12.97
N ILE A 458 25.19 -18.75 -11.86
CA ILE A 458 24.11 -19.74 -11.80
C ILE A 458 22.78 -18.96 -11.75
N ILE A 459 21.97 -19.14 -12.80
CA ILE A 459 20.69 -18.44 -12.98
C ILE A 459 19.49 -19.36 -12.75
N GLU A 460 19.70 -20.68 -12.83
CA GLU A 460 18.66 -21.69 -12.60
C GLU A 460 19.26 -22.95 -11.95
N TYR A 461 18.54 -23.56 -11.03
CA TYR A 461 18.84 -24.88 -10.45
C TYR A 461 17.53 -25.60 -10.15
N ALA A 462 17.36 -26.81 -10.68
CA ALA A 462 16.16 -27.64 -10.53
C ALA A 462 14.85 -26.92 -10.96
N GLY A 463 14.92 -26.05 -11.97
CA GLY A 463 13.80 -25.22 -12.42
C GLY A 463 13.58 -23.94 -11.62
N GLU A 464 14.32 -23.72 -10.54
CA GLU A 464 14.23 -22.50 -9.72
C GLU A 464 15.21 -21.43 -10.22
N THR A 465 14.78 -20.17 -10.21
CA THR A 465 15.56 -19.01 -10.69
C THR A 465 15.49 -17.86 -9.69
N GLY A 466 16.31 -16.84 -9.86
CA GLY A 466 16.22 -15.58 -9.12
C GLY A 466 16.60 -15.67 -7.64
N PHE A 467 17.43 -16.60 -7.25
CA PHE A 467 17.86 -16.84 -5.88
C PHE A 467 19.10 -16.00 -5.48
N ARG A 468 19.28 -15.83 -4.17
CA ARG A 468 20.52 -15.37 -3.54
C ARG A 468 21.30 -16.57 -2.99
N VAL A 469 22.54 -16.35 -2.53
CA VAL A 469 23.39 -17.41 -1.98
C VAL A 469 22.71 -18.21 -0.87
N SER A 470 21.99 -17.55 0.04
CA SER A 470 21.28 -18.24 1.12
C SER A 470 20.15 -19.13 0.62
N GLY A 471 19.34 -18.63 -0.32
CA GLY A 471 18.24 -19.37 -0.93
C GLY A 471 18.75 -20.51 -1.82
N PHE A 472 19.84 -20.27 -2.56
CA PHE A 472 20.45 -21.30 -3.38
C PHE A 472 20.99 -22.49 -2.56
N LYS A 473 21.63 -22.24 -1.42
CA LYS A 473 22.08 -23.31 -0.51
C LYS A 473 20.92 -24.17 -0.02
N LYS A 474 19.79 -23.55 0.38
CA LYS A 474 18.59 -24.28 0.78
C LYS A 474 18.01 -25.08 -0.38
N LEU A 475 17.98 -24.50 -1.57
CA LEU A 475 17.49 -25.17 -2.78
C LEU A 475 18.28 -26.43 -3.10
N VAL A 476 19.63 -26.37 -3.06
CA VAL A 476 20.51 -27.52 -3.25
C VAL A 476 20.24 -28.61 -2.21
N GLU A 477 19.95 -28.24 -0.97
CA GLU A 477 19.59 -29.16 0.11
C GLU A 477 18.21 -29.81 -0.14
N ASP A 478 17.19 -28.98 -0.49
CA ASP A 478 15.82 -29.45 -0.77
C ASP A 478 15.78 -30.48 -1.93
N PHE A 479 16.60 -30.27 -2.96
CA PHE A 479 16.69 -31.16 -4.11
C PHE A 479 17.78 -32.25 -4.00
N SER A 480 18.43 -32.40 -2.85
CA SER A 480 19.56 -33.32 -2.66
C SER A 480 19.24 -34.79 -2.97
N ARG A 481 17.97 -35.18 -2.95
CA ARG A 481 17.49 -36.55 -3.24
C ARG A 481 16.82 -36.70 -4.60
N ALA A 482 16.81 -35.67 -5.45
CA ALA A 482 16.12 -35.71 -6.73
C ALA A 482 16.81 -36.60 -7.80
N GLY A 483 18.04 -37.04 -7.55
CA GLY A 483 18.84 -37.81 -8.46
C GLY A 483 19.53 -36.95 -9.53
N GLN A 484 18.78 -36.31 -10.38
CA GLN A 484 19.29 -35.37 -11.40
C GLN A 484 18.44 -34.10 -11.41
N VAL A 485 19.07 -32.96 -11.66
CA VAL A 485 18.43 -31.65 -11.75
C VAL A 485 18.98 -30.85 -12.92
N THR A 486 18.21 -29.92 -13.43
CA THR A 486 18.69 -28.93 -14.42
C THR A 486 19.49 -27.84 -13.72
N LEU A 487 20.54 -27.37 -14.37
CA LEU A 487 21.38 -26.27 -13.94
C LEU A 487 21.68 -25.38 -15.13
N SER A 488 21.23 -24.14 -15.08
CA SER A 488 21.50 -23.14 -16.12
C SER A 488 22.49 -22.09 -15.61
N VAL A 489 23.50 -21.83 -16.41
CA VAL A 489 24.62 -20.95 -16.11
C VAL A 489 24.73 -19.90 -17.21
N LEU A 490 24.89 -18.64 -16.81
CA LEU A 490 25.20 -17.52 -17.70
C LEU A 490 26.71 -17.27 -17.68
N ASN A 491 27.35 -17.40 -18.83
CA ASN A 491 28.75 -17.09 -19.04
C ASN A 491 28.90 -16.16 -20.25
N ASN A 492 29.52 -15.00 -20.07
CA ASN A 492 29.79 -14.02 -21.14
C ASN A 492 28.58 -13.69 -22.03
N GLY A 493 27.37 -13.71 -21.46
CA GLY A 493 26.12 -13.41 -22.17
C GLY A 493 25.46 -14.63 -22.83
N GLU A 494 26.06 -15.81 -22.77
CA GLU A 494 25.49 -17.07 -23.24
C GLU A 494 24.94 -17.90 -22.06
N ILE A 495 23.78 -18.52 -22.25
CA ILE A 495 23.17 -19.41 -21.27
C ILE A 495 23.42 -20.85 -21.69
N THR A 496 24.07 -21.61 -20.80
CA THR A 496 24.26 -23.03 -20.94
C THR A 496 23.44 -23.80 -19.90
N THR A 497 22.60 -24.73 -20.34
CA THR A 497 21.80 -25.57 -19.44
C THR A 497 22.35 -27.00 -19.47
N SER A 498 22.61 -27.57 -18.32
CA SER A 498 23.12 -28.91 -18.14
C SER A 498 22.28 -29.71 -17.15
N VAL A 499 22.17 -31.01 -17.33
CA VAL A 499 21.61 -31.93 -16.33
C VAL A 499 22.76 -32.44 -15.46
N VAL A 500 22.65 -32.15 -14.15
CA VAL A 500 23.70 -32.54 -13.19
C VAL A 500 23.12 -33.43 -12.09
N SER A 501 23.98 -34.17 -11.39
CA SER A 501 23.56 -34.91 -10.19
C SER A 501 23.09 -33.94 -9.13
N SER A 502 21.99 -34.23 -8.41
CA SER A 502 21.53 -33.44 -7.29
C SER A 502 22.50 -33.51 -6.11
N GLY A 503 22.54 -32.47 -5.30
CA GLY A 503 23.38 -32.37 -4.12
C GLY A 503 24.40 -31.24 -4.15
N PRO A 504 25.33 -31.18 -3.19
CA PRO A 504 26.28 -30.08 -3.07
C PRO A 504 27.11 -29.90 -4.33
N LEU A 505 27.05 -28.74 -4.96
CA LEU A 505 27.75 -28.46 -6.23
C LEU A 505 29.28 -28.31 -6.04
N GLY A 506 29.77 -28.12 -4.82
CA GLY A 506 31.17 -27.84 -4.56
C GLY A 506 31.64 -26.48 -5.07
N VAL A 507 30.85 -25.45 -4.82
CA VAL A 507 31.13 -24.05 -5.20
C VAL A 507 31.05 -23.11 -4.02
N ALA A 508 31.87 -22.07 -4.00
CA ALA A 508 31.68 -20.88 -3.22
C ALA A 508 30.96 -19.83 -4.08
N LEU A 509 30.04 -19.10 -3.51
CA LEU A 509 29.10 -18.23 -4.21
C LEU A 509 29.09 -16.82 -3.62
N GLU A 510 28.85 -15.83 -4.46
CA GLU A 510 28.66 -14.44 -4.11
C GLU A 510 27.33 -13.92 -4.72
N ASP A 511 26.60 -13.11 -3.96
CA ASP A 511 25.42 -12.43 -4.48
C ASP A 511 25.80 -11.36 -5.51
N ILE A 512 25.15 -11.36 -6.66
CA ILE A 512 25.34 -10.32 -7.66
C ILE A 512 24.70 -9.02 -7.14
N LYS A 513 25.53 -7.98 -6.99
CA LYS A 513 25.03 -6.64 -6.73
C LYS A 513 24.26 -6.15 -7.96
N ARG A 514 23.01 -5.70 -7.78
CA ARG A 514 22.23 -5.12 -8.89
C ARG A 514 23.04 -4.02 -9.55
N PRO A 515 23.19 -4.00 -10.88
CA PRO A 515 23.72 -2.82 -11.55
C PRO A 515 22.79 -1.64 -11.28
N PRO A 516 23.32 -0.41 -11.14
CA PRO A 516 22.46 0.77 -11.04
C PRO A 516 21.54 0.81 -12.28
N ARG A 517 20.25 1.08 -12.06
CA ARG A 517 19.28 1.20 -13.17
C ARG A 517 19.87 2.14 -14.22
N PRO A 518 19.80 1.84 -15.52
CA PRO A 518 20.25 2.76 -16.55
C PRO A 518 19.47 4.07 -16.37
N ARG A 519 20.20 5.18 -16.27
CA ARG A 519 19.61 6.53 -16.26
C ARG A 519 18.78 6.64 -17.53
N ARG A 520 17.50 7.02 -17.40
CA ARG A 520 16.69 7.38 -18.56
C ARG A 520 17.49 8.41 -19.39
N PRO A 521 17.54 8.29 -20.71
CA PRO A 521 18.16 9.33 -21.52
C PRO A 521 17.51 10.67 -21.16
N PRO A 522 18.27 11.76 -21.11
CA PRO A 522 17.72 13.07 -20.84
C PRO A 522 16.68 13.37 -21.92
N GLU A 523 15.44 13.64 -21.51
CA GLU A 523 14.45 14.23 -22.41
C GLU A 523 15.07 15.49 -22.99
N GLN A 524 15.03 15.62 -24.31
CA GLN A 524 15.44 16.83 -25.01
C GLN A 524 14.42 17.92 -24.67
N ASP A 525 14.65 18.62 -23.57
CA ASP A 525 13.87 19.79 -23.18
C ASP A 525 14.56 21.03 -23.74
N GLY A 526 14.00 21.51 -24.85
CA GLY A 526 14.27 22.86 -25.34
C GLY A 526 13.52 23.86 -24.46
N SER A 527 14.20 24.59 -23.63
CA SER A 527 13.80 25.74 -22.81
C SER A 527 13.84 25.54 -21.29
N ARG A 528 15.05 25.49 -20.75
CA ARG A 528 15.25 25.80 -19.32
C ARG A 528 15.90 27.18 -19.19
N GLU A 529 15.10 28.18 -18.89
CA GLU A 529 15.61 29.39 -18.24
C GLU A 529 16.26 29.01 -16.91
N ARG A 530 17.52 29.36 -16.76
CA ARG A 530 18.29 29.13 -15.52
C ARG A 530 17.67 29.94 -14.39
N ARG A 531 17.10 29.28 -13.39
CA ARG A 531 16.73 29.92 -12.12
C ARG A 531 18.00 30.36 -11.39
N PRO A 532 18.02 31.54 -10.74
CA PRO A 532 19.14 31.98 -9.95
C PRO A 532 19.33 31.08 -8.72
N PRO A 533 20.57 30.91 -8.21
CA PRO A 533 20.84 30.09 -7.03
C PRO A 533 20.16 30.66 -5.80
N ARG A 534 19.53 29.78 -4.99
CA ARG A 534 18.94 30.13 -3.69
C ARG A 534 20.01 30.81 -2.80
N GLN A 535 19.76 32.04 -2.38
CA GLN A 535 20.57 32.68 -1.34
C GLN A 535 20.34 31.95 -0.01
N ARG A 536 21.40 31.37 0.54
CA ARG A 536 21.41 30.92 1.94
C ARG A 536 21.10 32.12 2.82
N ARG A 537 19.93 32.15 3.41
CA ARG A 537 19.66 33.06 4.51
C ARG A 537 20.28 32.48 5.76
N ASP A 538 21.32 33.12 6.24
CA ASP A 538 21.89 32.87 7.56
C ASP A 538 20.77 33.04 8.61
N ARG A 539 20.57 32.02 9.37
CA ARG A 539 19.69 32.04 10.54
C ARG A 539 20.46 32.75 11.68
N ARG A 540 20.00 33.90 12.06
CA ARG A 540 20.20 34.40 13.43
C ARG A 540 18.92 34.13 14.24
#